data_fd299af70cbc8446d81f605848032a84
#
_entry.id   fd299af70cbc8446d81f605848032a84
#
_cell.length_a   1.000
_cell.length_b   1.000
_cell.length_c   1.000
_cell.angle_alpha   90.00
_cell.angle_beta   90.00
_cell.angle_gamma   90.00
#
_symmetry.space_group_name_H-M   'P 1'
#
loop_
_entity.id
_entity.type
_entity.pdbx_description
1 polymer ?
#
loop_
_entity_poly.entity_id
_entity_poly.type
_entity_poly.pdbx_seq_one_letter_code
_entity_poly.pdbx_strand_id
1 'polypeptide(L)'
;EMLRSLVGSEMCIRDSGKTDDLSKEMYKKIVEEGHTLGMHSYSHKYSVIYDSMSAFEQDFNQIHDYLKEVTGVDCKYYRFPGGSSNQVSNSDMREFIRYLNDRGITYYDWNVSSGDATSQAYTADELIQNVMGDVTKYKTSVVLMHDSAVKPATVEALPALIEQLQGIGAEILPIDENTATVHHVNIDGEQGQ
;
A
#
# COMPACT_ATOMS: atom_id res chain seq x y z
N GLU A 1 -9.40 27.76 -0.34
CA GLU A 1 -9.36 26.54 -1.19
C GLU A 1 -8.44 25.55 -0.54
N MET A 2 -9.00 24.53 0.07
CA MET A 2 -8.22 23.44 0.63
C MET A 2 -8.00 22.43 -0.51
N LEU A 3 -6.79 22.42 -1.09
CA LEU A 3 -6.34 21.32 -1.94
C LEU A 3 -6.34 20.05 -1.10
N ARG A 4 -7.21 19.12 -1.44
CA ARG A 4 -7.24 17.79 -0.85
C ARG A 4 -6.42 16.88 -1.74
N SER A 5 -5.27 16.45 -1.26
CA SER A 5 -4.43 15.49 -1.96
C SER A 5 -4.87 14.08 -1.60
N LEU A 6 -5.26 13.31 -2.60
CA LEU A 6 -5.44 11.87 -2.51
C LEU A 6 -4.16 11.21 -3.01
N VAL A 7 -3.48 10.55 -2.11
CA VAL A 7 -2.28 9.81 -2.43
C VAL A 7 -2.64 8.33 -2.45
N GLY A 8 -2.50 7.70 -3.59
CA GLY A 8 -2.67 6.26 -3.63
C GLY A 8 -3.10 5.68 -4.95
N SER A 9 -2.23 5.69 -5.95
CA SER A 9 -2.22 4.58 -6.90
C SER A 9 -1.03 3.69 -6.59
N GLU A 10 -0.97 3.20 -5.34
CA GLU A 10 -0.12 2.07 -5.01
C GLU A 10 -0.85 0.82 -5.41
N MET A 11 -0.40 0.17 -6.47
CA MET A 11 -0.68 -1.24 -6.64
C MET A 11 0.19 -1.98 -5.63
N CYS A 12 -0.33 -2.15 -4.43
CA CYS A 12 0.23 -3.08 -3.48
C CYS A 12 0.08 -4.47 -4.09
N ILE A 13 1.18 -5.03 -4.60
CA ILE A 13 1.21 -6.36 -5.16
C ILE A 13 0.92 -7.34 -4.03
N ARG A 14 -0.35 -7.62 -3.88
CA ARG A 14 -0.85 -8.58 -2.92
C ARG A 14 -0.86 -9.95 -3.59
N ASP A 15 0.13 -10.64 -3.48
CA ASP A 15 0.38 -12.07 -3.62
C ASP A 15 1.85 -12.26 -3.98
N SER A 16 2.56 -12.95 -3.10
CA SER A 16 3.88 -13.54 -3.30
C SER A 16 4.49 -13.26 -4.65
N GLY A 17 5.68 -12.71 -4.71
CA GLY A 17 6.38 -12.30 -5.93
C GLY A 17 5.97 -13.13 -7.14
N LYS A 18 4.93 -12.69 -7.85
CA LYS A 18 4.42 -13.39 -9.02
C LYS A 18 5.48 -13.30 -10.09
N THR A 19 6.00 -14.45 -10.48
CA THR A 19 7.12 -14.55 -11.41
C THR A 19 6.70 -14.90 -12.83
N ASP A 20 5.38 -15.01 -13.07
CA ASP A 20 4.85 -15.21 -14.42
C ASP A 20 5.03 -13.97 -15.30
N ASP A 21 5.05 -14.18 -16.60
CA ASP A 21 5.39 -13.11 -17.54
C ASP A 21 4.35 -11.98 -17.55
N LEU A 22 3.07 -12.29 -17.33
CA LEU A 22 2.01 -11.28 -17.25
C LEU A 22 2.23 -10.36 -16.05
N SER A 23 2.55 -10.92 -14.87
CA SER A 23 2.83 -10.13 -13.67
C SER A 23 4.06 -9.23 -13.86
N LYS A 24 5.12 -9.72 -14.52
CA LYS A 24 6.30 -8.90 -14.85
C LYS A 24 5.96 -7.74 -15.78
N GLU A 25 5.11 -7.98 -16.78
CA GLU A 25 4.63 -6.90 -17.66
C GLU A 25 3.83 -5.85 -16.88
N MET A 26 2.96 -6.28 -15.95
CA MET A 26 2.18 -5.35 -15.12
C MET A 26 3.08 -4.50 -14.22
N TYR A 27 4.14 -5.06 -13.62
CA TYR A 27 5.09 -4.28 -12.82
C TYR A 27 5.79 -3.20 -13.63
N LYS A 28 6.21 -3.52 -14.87
CA LYS A 28 6.80 -2.52 -15.77
C LYS A 28 5.79 -1.45 -16.15
N LYS A 29 4.55 -1.84 -16.44
CA LYS A 29 3.47 -0.93 -16.82
C LYS A 29 3.12 0.06 -15.70
N ILE A 30 3.09 -0.37 -14.44
CA ILE A 30 2.92 0.52 -13.28
C ILE A 30 3.94 1.66 -13.33
N VAL A 31 5.20 1.34 -13.55
CA VAL A 31 6.29 2.34 -13.62
C VAL A 31 6.18 3.20 -14.87
N GLU A 32 5.93 2.61 -16.02
CA GLU A 32 5.83 3.29 -17.32
C GLU A 32 4.65 4.29 -17.36
N GLU A 33 3.56 3.99 -16.66
CA GLU A 33 2.39 4.87 -16.54
C GLU A 33 2.54 5.95 -15.46
N GLY A 34 3.69 6.02 -14.78
CA GLY A 34 4.00 7.05 -13.80
C GLY A 34 3.45 6.80 -12.40
N HIS A 35 3.03 5.57 -12.11
CA HIS A 35 2.64 5.18 -10.77
C HIS A 35 3.85 4.83 -9.90
N THR A 36 3.72 4.99 -8.60
CA THR A 36 4.76 4.58 -7.65
C THR A 36 4.68 3.08 -7.39
N LEU A 37 5.74 2.36 -7.71
CA LEU A 37 5.89 0.96 -7.37
C LEU A 37 6.43 0.83 -5.94
N GLY A 38 5.63 0.30 -5.04
CA GLY A 38 6.02 -0.01 -3.66
C GLY A 38 6.16 -1.50 -3.41
N MET A 39 6.85 -1.85 -2.34
CA MET A 39 7.03 -3.21 -1.88
C MET A 39 5.98 -3.58 -0.83
N HIS A 40 5.54 -4.84 -0.83
CA HIS A 40 4.64 -5.33 0.20
C HIS A 40 5.20 -6.55 0.91
N SER A 41 5.49 -7.62 0.18
CA SER A 41 6.15 -8.85 0.65
C SER A 41 6.41 -9.75 -0.54
N TYR A 42 7.40 -10.62 -0.43
CA TYR A 42 7.61 -11.64 -1.44
C TYR A 42 6.68 -12.84 -1.23
N SER A 43 6.58 -13.32 0.00
CA SER A 43 5.81 -14.53 0.33
C SER A 43 4.35 -14.26 0.69
N HIS A 44 4.04 -13.08 1.21
CA HIS A 44 2.77 -12.68 1.82
C HIS A 44 2.26 -13.67 2.89
N LYS A 45 3.16 -14.42 3.52
CA LYS A 45 2.84 -15.39 4.56
C LYS A 45 3.21 -14.81 5.93
N TYR A 46 2.22 -14.38 6.70
CA TYR A 46 2.43 -13.76 8.02
C TYR A 46 3.31 -14.61 8.93
N SER A 47 3.08 -15.94 8.96
CA SER A 47 3.87 -16.89 9.75
C SER A 47 5.34 -17.02 9.32
N VAL A 48 5.68 -16.53 8.14
CA VAL A 48 7.06 -16.47 7.63
C VAL A 48 7.64 -15.10 7.86
N ILE A 49 6.97 -14.06 7.39
CA ILE A 49 7.47 -12.67 7.42
C ILE A 49 7.73 -12.22 8.85
N TYR A 50 6.81 -12.54 9.78
CA TYR A 50 6.82 -12.06 11.17
C TYR A 50 7.31 -13.10 12.18
N ASP A 51 7.94 -14.18 11.71
CA ASP A 51 8.55 -15.18 12.58
C ASP A 51 9.78 -14.64 13.32
N SER A 52 10.63 -13.90 12.59
CA SER A 52 11.83 -13.30 13.13
C SER A 52 12.33 -12.13 12.26
N MET A 53 13.23 -11.29 12.79
CA MET A 53 13.90 -10.24 12.02
C MET A 53 14.62 -10.80 10.79
N SER A 54 15.31 -11.95 10.94
CA SER A 54 16.01 -12.58 9.82
C SER A 54 15.06 -13.05 8.72
N ALA A 55 13.89 -13.56 9.08
CA ALA A 55 12.88 -13.97 8.13
C ALA A 55 12.27 -12.77 7.39
N PHE A 56 11.99 -11.68 8.12
CA PHE A 56 11.55 -10.42 7.52
C PHE A 56 12.59 -9.85 6.54
N GLU A 57 13.85 -9.80 6.96
CA GLU A 57 14.96 -9.32 6.14
C GLU A 57 15.09 -10.13 4.84
N GLN A 58 14.97 -11.45 4.92
CA GLN A 58 15.03 -12.32 3.75
C GLN A 58 13.87 -12.04 2.79
N ASP A 59 12.63 -11.95 3.29
CA ASP A 59 11.44 -11.66 2.48
C ASP A 59 11.51 -10.27 1.83
N PHE A 60 11.95 -9.27 2.61
CA PHE A 60 12.16 -7.90 2.12
C PHE A 60 13.21 -7.83 1.02
N ASN A 61 14.39 -8.40 1.23
CA ASN A 61 15.46 -8.38 0.24
C ASN A 61 15.02 -9.09 -1.05
N GLN A 62 14.29 -10.19 -0.91
CA GLN A 62 13.81 -10.96 -2.06
C GLN A 62 12.81 -10.16 -2.91
N ILE A 63 11.85 -9.45 -2.31
CA ILE A 63 10.92 -8.60 -3.09
C ILE A 63 11.63 -7.38 -3.67
N HIS A 64 12.52 -6.74 -2.92
CA HIS A 64 13.28 -5.60 -3.37
C HIS A 64 14.13 -5.92 -4.61
N ASP A 65 14.94 -6.98 -4.52
CA ASP A 65 15.83 -7.39 -5.61
C ASP A 65 15.03 -7.85 -6.83
N TYR A 66 13.95 -8.58 -6.60
CA TYR A 66 13.07 -9.05 -7.68
C TYR A 66 12.43 -7.87 -8.45
N LEU A 67 11.85 -6.90 -7.76
CA LEU A 67 11.23 -5.74 -8.44
C LEU A 67 12.29 -4.91 -9.16
N LYS A 68 13.47 -4.74 -8.58
CA LYS A 68 14.60 -4.04 -9.22
C LYS A 68 15.10 -4.78 -10.47
N GLU A 69 15.18 -6.10 -10.44
CA GLU A 69 15.53 -6.91 -11.61
C GLU A 69 14.50 -6.76 -12.73
N VAL A 70 13.21 -6.81 -12.39
CA VAL A 70 12.11 -6.79 -13.38
C VAL A 70 11.90 -5.39 -13.98
N THR A 71 11.96 -4.35 -13.16
CA THR A 71 11.55 -2.98 -13.57
C THR A 71 12.71 -2.00 -13.70
N GLY A 72 13.87 -2.31 -13.13
CA GLY A 72 15.00 -1.38 -13.01
C GLY A 72 14.85 -0.35 -11.89
N VAL A 73 13.71 -0.31 -11.18
CA VAL A 73 13.41 0.67 -10.14
C VAL A 73 13.93 0.20 -8.79
N ASP A 74 14.65 1.07 -8.09
CA ASP A 74 15.07 0.88 -6.70
C ASP A 74 13.95 1.36 -5.78
N CYS A 75 13.00 0.48 -5.45
CA CYS A 75 11.81 0.82 -4.67
C CYS A 75 12.17 1.40 -3.31
N LYS A 76 11.53 2.51 -2.93
CA LYS A 76 11.78 3.25 -1.68
C LYS A 76 10.60 3.20 -0.71
N TYR A 77 9.51 2.58 -1.10
CA TYR A 77 8.27 2.54 -0.33
C TYR A 77 7.88 1.12 0.03
N TYR A 78 7.39 0.93 1.24
CA TYR A 78 6.98 -0.37 1.75
C TYR A 78 5.64 -0.27 2.47
N ARG A 79 4.80 -1.29 2.35
CA ARG A 79 3.62 -1.47 3.20
C ARG A 79 3.70 -2.83 3.88
N PHE A 80 3.56 -2.82 5.20
CA PHE A 80 3.54 -4.06 5.97
C PHE A 80 2.30 -4.88 5.66
N PRO A 81 2.40 -6.20 5.38
CA PRO A 81 1.24 -7.08 5.36
C PRO A 81 0.44 -6.99 6.67
N GLY A 82 -0.84 -6.60 6.55
CA GLY A 82 -1.70 -6.32 7.70
C GLY A 82 -1.46 -4.98 8.40
N GLY A 83 -0.61 -4.13 7.83
CA GLY A 83 -0.24 -2.83 8.39
C GLY A 83 0.80 -2.91 9.50
N SER A 84 1.35 -1.75 9.89
CA SER A 84 2.34 -1.68 10.97
C SER A 84 1.74 -1.98 12.35
N SER A 85 0.41 -1.91 12.50
CA SER A 85 -0.32 -2.21 13.74
C SER A 85 -0.85 -3.64 13.82
N ASN A 86 -0.43 -4.55 12.91
CA ASN A 86 -0.89 -5.93 12.95
C ASN A 86 -0.53 -6.62 14.27
N GLN A 87 -1.38 -7.58 14.68
CA GLN A 87 -1.24 -8.31 15.95
C GLN A 87 -0.72 -9.75 15.74
N VAL A 88 -0.26 -10.06 14.52
CA VAL A 88 0.20 -11.42 14.19
C VAL A 88 1.72 -11.56 14.28
N SER A 89 2.44 -10.47 14.43
CA SER A 89 3.88 -10.48 14.63
C SER A 89 4.25 -11.00 16.02
N ASN A 90 5.25 -11.88 16.07
CA ASN A 90 5.86 -12.34 17.32
C ASN A 90 6.92 -11.37 17.87
N SER A 91 7.38 -10.44 17.03
CA SER A 91 8.35 -9.39 17.37
C SER A 91 7.68 -8.03 17.44
N ASP A 92 8.30 -7.08 18.14
CA ASP A 92 7.82 -5.68 18.11
C ASP A 92 7.96 -5.11 16.69
N MET A 93 6.85 -4.64 16.13
CA MET A 93 6.82 -4.05 14.78
C MET A 93 7.80 -2.87 14.63
N ARG A 94 8.16 -2.21 15.74
CA ARG A 94 9.16 -1.13 15.74
C ARG A 94 10.57 -1.62 15.31
N GLU A 95 10.90 -2.88 15.50
CA GLU A 95 12.17 -3.45 15.03
C GLU A 95 12.20 -3.51 13.51
N PHE A 96 11.11 -3.95 12.87
CA PHE A 96 10.98 -3.98 11.43
C PHE A 96 10.96 -2.56 10.83
N ILE A 97 10.29 -1.62 11.50
CA ILE A 97 10.25 -0.21 11.09
C ILE A 97 11.66 0.39 11.12
N ARG A 98 12.45 0.16 12.19
CA ARG A 98 13.85 0.63 12.26
C ARG A 98 14.68 0.05 11.13
N TYR A 99 14.52 -1.25 10.86
CA TYR A 99 15.19 -1.91 9.75
C TYR A 99 14.93 -1.23 8.39
N LEU A 100 13.68 -0.84 8.11
CA LEU A 100 13.32 -0.12 6.89
C LEU A 100 13.94 1.28 6.87
N ASN A 101 13.81 2.03 7.96
CA ASN A 101 14.32 3.39 8.07
C ASN A 101 15.85 3.46 7.90
N ASP A 102 16.60 2.51 8.49
CA ASP A 102 18.06 2.41 8.35
C ASP A 102 18.50 2.17 6.89
N ARG A 103 17.58 1.71 6.04
CA ARG A 103 17.79 1.50 4.59
C ARG A 103 17.24 2.61 3.72
N GLY A 104 16.68 3.67 4.33
CA GLY A 104 16.03 4.76 3.60
C GLY A 104 14.74 4.33 2.91
N ILE A 105 14.06 3.34 3.46
CA ILE A 105 12.75 2.87 2.99
C ILE A 105 11.66 3.51 3.86
N THR A 106 10.76 4.23 3.22
CA THR A 106 9.59 4.81 3.87
C THR A 106 8.43 3.83 3.84
N TYR A 107 7.82 3.55 5.00
CA TYR A 107 6.61 2.72 5.02
C TYR A 107 5.35 3.57 5.08
N TYR A 108 4.26 3.02 4.55
CA TYR A 108 2.93 3.63 4.58
C TYR A 108 1.90 2.63 5.09
N ASP A 109 1.08 3.08 6.02
CA ASP A 109 -0.20 2.46 6.32
C ASP A 109 -1.30 3.19 5.52
N TRP A 110 -2.49 3.29 6.06
CA TRP A 110 -3.63 3.96 5.44
C TRP A 110 -4.48 4.67 6.51
N ASN A 111 -5.16 5.72 6.12
CA ASN A 111 -6.15 6.40 6.96
C ASN A 111 -7.57 6.33 6.39
N VAL A 112 -7.70 5.79 5.17
CA VAL A 112 -8.99 5.50 4.53
C VAL A 112 -8.98 4.07 4.01
N SER A 113 -10.06 3.31 4.23
CA SER A 113 -10.19 1.93 3.73
C SER A 113 -11.47 1.76 2.93
N SER A 114 -11.37 1.08 1.79
CA SER A 114 -12.57 0.67 1.05
C SER A 114 -13.37 -0.42 1.77
N GLY A 115 -12.74 -1.18 2.67
CA GLY A 115 -13.33 -2.34 3.33
C GLY A 115 -13.24 -3.64 2.52
N ASP A 116 -12.64 -3.61 1.34
CA ASP A 116 -12.58 -4.76 0.42
C ASP A 116 -11.82 -5.97 0.97
N ALA A 117 -10.98 -5.79 2.00
CA ALA A 117 -10.24 -6.88 2.66
C ALA A 117 -10.99 -7.51 3.85
N THR A 118 -12.15 -7.01 4.21
CA THR A 118 -12.95 -7.58 5.31
C THR A 118 -13.63 -8.89 4.92
N SER A 119 -14.20 -9.60 5.90
CA SER A 119 -15.01 -10.80 5.65
C SER A 119 -16.36 -10.50 4.98
N GLN A 120 -16.81 -9.24 5.01
CA GLN A 120 -18.02 -8.80 4.35
C GLN A 120 -17.76 -8.65 2.85
N ALA A 121 -18.67 -9.19 2.03
CA ALA A 121 -18.67 -8.96 0.60
C ALA A 121 -19.39 -7.64 0.31
N TYR A 122 -18.64 -6.62 -0.07
CA TYR A 122 -19.17 -5.33 -0.50
C TYR A 122 -19.37 -5.28 -2.02
N THR A 123 -20.41 -4.59 -2.44
CA THR A 123 -20.62 -4.20 -3.85
C THR A 123 -19.68 -3.04 -4.22
N ALA A 124 -19.52 -2.78 -5.52
CA ALA A 124 -18.73 -1.65 -6.00
C ALA A 124 -19.22 -0.32 -5.39
N ASP A 125 -20.54 -0.10 -5.34
CA ASP A 125 -21.14 1.12 -4.77
C ASP A 125 -20.84 1.26 -3.26
N GLU A 126 -20.89 0.18 -2.50
CA GLU A 126 -20.57 0.20 -1.07
C GLU A 126 -19.08 0.50 -0.82
N LEU A 127 -18.19 -0.04 -1.65
CA LEU A 127 -16.74 0.28 -1.58
C LEU A 127 -16.51 1.77 -1.85
N ILE A 128 -17.20 2.35 -2.84
CA ILE A 128 -17.13 3.78 -3.15
C ILE A 128 -17.64 4.60 -1.96
N GLN A 129 -18.80 4.23 -1.38
CA GLN A 129 -19.35 4.94 -0.23
C GLN A 129 -18.41 4.92 0.97
N ASN A 130 -17.77 3.78 1.25
CA ASN A 130 -16.78 3.67 2.33
C ASN A 130 -15.61 4.65 2.14
N VAL A 131 -15.05 4.72 0.94
CA VAL A 131 -13.95 5.65 0.64
C VAL A 131 -14.43 7.09 0.70
N MET A 132 -15.54 7.43 0.02
CA MET A 132 -16.05 8.79 -0.04
C MET A 132 -16.51 9.33 1.33
N GLY A 133 -16.96 8.45 2.23
CA GLY A 133 -17.36 8.81 3.59
C GLY A 133 -16.20 9.24 4.47
N ASP A 134 -14.99 8.75 4.18
CA ASP A 134 -13.81 8.99 5.01
C ASP A 134 -12.79 9.94 4.39
N VAL A 135 -12.66 9.95 3.07
CA VAL A 135 -11.62 10.73 2.36
C VAL A 135 -11.68 12.23 2.66
N THR A 136 -12.85 12.76 2.97
CA THR A 136 -13.01 14.19 3.29
C THR A 136 -12.57 14.57 4.70
N LYS A 137 -12.25 13.60 5.55
CA LYS A 137 -11.81 13.82 6.94
C LYS A 137 -10.34 14.24 7.04
N TYR A 138 -9.55 13.97 5.98
CA TYR A 138 -8.11 14.17 5.98
C TYR A 138 -7.68 15.16 4.89
N LYS A 139 -6.57 15.86 5.13
CA LYS A 139 -5.93 16.69 4.10
C LYS A 139 -5.23 15.81 3.06
N THR A 140 -4.57 14.76 3.53
CA THR A 140 -3.95 13.73 2.70
C THR A 140 -4.56 12.39 3.08
N SER A 141 -5.14 11.69 2.10
CA SER A 141 -5.74 10.39 2.29
C SER A 141 -4.92 9.32 1.58
N VAL A 142 -4.47 8.33 2.33
CA VAL A 142 -3.90 7.10 1.81
C VAL A 142 -4.98 6.04 1.87
N VAL A 143 -5.48 5.65 0.70
CA VAL A 143 -6.62 4.72 0.58
C VAL A 143 -6.13 3.30 0.43
N LEU A 144 -6.64 2.39 1.27
CA LEU A 144 -6.39 0.95 1.16
C LEU A 144 -7.45 0.29 0.28
N MET A 145 -6.99 -0.30 -0.81
CA MET A 145 -7.75 -1.17 -1.71
C MET A 145 -6.87 -2.34 -2.16
N HIS A 146 -7.48 -3.42 -2.63
CA HIS A 146 -6.75 -4.61 -3.05
C HIS A 146 -7.11 -5.01 -4.47
N ASP A 147 -6.10 -5.11 -5.33
CA ASP A 147 -6.23 -5.75 -6.65
C ASP A 147 -6.00 -7.26 -6.50
N SER A 148 -7.09 -8.02 -6.64
CA SER A 148 -7.05 -9.47 -6.55
C SER A 148 -8.13 -10.07 -7.43
N ALA A 149 -7.84 -11.18 -8.10
CA ALA A 149 -8.79 -11.89 -8.95
C ALA A 149 -10.09 -12.31 -8.22
N VAL A 150 -10.04 -12.40 -6.87
CA VAL A 150 -11.21 -12.70 -6.03
C VAL A 150 -11.95 -11.46 -5.54
N LYS A 151 -11.55 -10.27 -5.99
CA LYS A 151 -12.13 -8.97 -5.62
C LYS A 151 -12.55 -8.14 -6.84
N PRO A 152 -13.40 -8.68 -7.73
CA PRO A 152 -13.79 -7.96 -8.96
C PRO A 152 -14.53 -6.64 -8.67
N ALA A 153 -15.28 -6.56 -7.56
CA ALA A 153 -15.98 -5.34 -7.16
C ALA A 153 -15.03 -4.15 -6.90
N THR A 154 -13.78 -4.42 -6.44
CA THR A 154 -12.78 -3.36 -6.25
C THR A 154 -12.39 -2.74 -7.59
N VAL A 155 -12.14 -3.57 -8.61
CA VAL A 155 -11.80 -3.10 -9.95
C VAL A 155 -12.99 -2.36 -10.60
N GLU A 156 -14.19 -2.89 -10.43
CA GLU A 156 -15.43 -2.28 -10.92
C GLU A 156 -15.69 -0.90 -10.29
N ALA A 157 -15.35 -0.72 -9.01
CA ALA A 157 -15.52 0.53 -8.29
C ALA A 157 -14.61 1.66 -8.78
N LEU A 158 -13.40 1.34 -9.28
CA LEU A 158 -12.34 2.33 -9.53
C LEU A 158 -12.75 3.48 -10.46
N PRO A 159 -13.37 3.26 -11.65
CA PRO A 159 -13.71 4.36 -12.56
C PRO A 159 -14.64 5.39 -11.91
N ALA A 160 -15.72 4.92 -11.28
CA ALA A 160 -16.70 5.79 -10.63
C ALA A 160 -16.12 6.45 -9.36
N LEU A 161 -15.28 5.75 -8.62
CA LEU A 161 -14.58 6.33 -7.46
C LEU A 161 -13.66 7.47 -7.88
N ILE A 162 -12.84 7.27 -8.92
CA ILE A 162 -11.95 8.30 -9.46
C ILE A 162 -12.74 9.53 -9.89
N GLU A 163 -13.84 9.34 -10.63
CA GLU A 163 -14.72 10.43 -11.08
C GLU A 163 -15.31 11.22 -9.90
N GLN A 164 -15.79 10.53 -8.86
CA GLN A 164 -16.34 11.19 -7.68
C GLN A 164 -15.26 11.95 -6.88
N LEU A 165 -14.06 11.39 -6.75
CA LEU A 165 -12.94 12.05 -6.10
C LEU A 165 -12.53 13.33 -6.83
N GLN A 166 -12.42 13.28 -8.15
CA GLN A 166 -12.17 14.44 -8.99
C GLN A 166 -13.31 15.46 -8.88
N GLY A 167 -14.55 15.00 -8.81
CA GLY A 167 -15.74 15.84 -8.66
C GLY A 167 -15.79 16.65 -7.38
N ILE A 168 -15.14 16.17 -6.30
CA ILE A 168 -14.97 16.95 -5.06
C ILE A 168 -13.68 17.78 -5.03
N GLY A 169 -12.94 17.84 -6.14
CA GLY A 169 -11.69 18.59 -6.29
C GLY A 169 -10.49 17.94 -5.61
N ALA A 170 -10.51 16.61 -5.43
CA ALA A 170 -9.35 15.88 -4.94
C ALA A 170 -8.34 15.65 -6.07
N GLU A 171 -7.07 15.82 -5.77
CA GLU A 171 -5.97 15.44 -6.66
C GLU A 171 -5.52 14.02 -6.31
N ILE A 172 -5.45 13.16 -7.32
CA ILE A 172 -4.94 11.79 -7.17
C ILE A 172 -3.48 11.80 -7.63
N LEU A 173 -2.58 11.58 -6.68
CA LEU A 173 -1.14 11.70 -6.89
C LEU A 173 -0.43 10.39 -6.54
N PRO A 174 0.67 10.06 -7.23
CA PRO A 174 1.54 8.99 -6.79
C PRO A 174 2.21 9.35 -5.45
N ILE A 175 2.57 8.33 -4.67
CA ILE A 175 3.40 8.54 -3.47
C ILE A 175 4.81 8.95 -3.93
N ASP A 176 5.31 10.02 -3.35
CA ASP A 176 6.66 10.54 -3.56
C ASP A 176 7.28 11.00 -2.23
N GLU A 177 8.47 11.57 -2.31
CA GLU A 177 9.22 12.08 -1.15
C GLU A 177 8.55 13.24 -0.40
N ASN A 178 7.59 13.92 -1.04
CA ASN A 178 6.83 15.04 -0.46
C ASN A 178 5.50 14.59 0.13
N THR A 179 5.14 13.34 -0.08
CA THR A 179 3.89 12.77 0.41
C THR A 179 3.91 12.61 1.92
N ALA A 180 2.94 13.21 2.61
CA ALA A 180 2.80 13.04 4.05
C ALA A 180 2.60 11.56 4.41
N THR A 181 3.40 11.06 5.34
CA THR A 181 3.33 9.67 5.78
C THR A 181 2.08 9.42 6.63
N VAL A 182 1.53 8.24 6.49
CA VAL A 182 0.45 7.72 7.34
C VAL A 182 0.95 6.46 8.03
N HIS A 183 1.10 6.52 9.35
CA HIS A 183 1.64 5.44 10.17
C HIS A 183 0.66 5.06 11.26
N HIS A 184 0.34 3.77 11.42
CA HIS A 184 -0.42 3.27 12.57
C HIS A 184 0.48 3.08 13.80
N VAL A 185 1.75 2.75 13.59
CA VAL A 185 2.78 2.64 14.62
C VAL A 185 3.92 3.56 14.26
N ASN A 186 4.30 4.44 15.18
CA ASN A 186 5.44 5.34 15.03
C ASN A 186 6.61 4.89 15.91
N ILE A 187 7.85 5.15 15.46
CA ILE A 187 9.04 5.09 16.31
C ILE A 187 9.39 6.54 16.70
N ASP A 188 9.66 6.71 18.02
CA ASP A 188 10.27 7.92 18.57
C ASP A 188 9.56 9.27 18.28
N GLY A 189 8.44 9.51 18.96
CA GLY A 189 7.94 10.86 19.22
C GLY A 189 7.27 11.59 18.03
N GLU A 190 7.17 11.01 16.87
CA GLU A 190 6.33 11.53 15.80
C GLU A 190 4.86 11.26 16.14
N GLN A 191 4.13 12.34 16.42
CA GLN A 191 2.69 12.23 16.61
C GLN A 191 2.05 11.94 15.26
N GLY A 192 1.50 10.75 15.11
CA GLY A 192 0.67 10.41 13.95
C GLY A 192 -0.48 11.40 13.82
N GLN A 193 -0.66 11.93 12.63
CA GLN A 193 -1.81 12.76 12.26
C GLN A 193 -3.00 11.89 11.88
#